data_ecbcb6353b28ea32b02efa4559a536f2
#
_entry.id   ecbcb6353b28ea32b02efa4559a536f2
#
_cell.length_a   1.000
_cell.length_b   1.000
_cell.length_c   1.000
_cell.angle_alpha   90.00
_cell.angle_beta   90.00
_cell.angle_gamma   90.00
#
_symmetry.space_group_name_H-M   'P 1'
#
loop_
_entity.id
_entity.type
_entity.pdbx_description
1 polymer ?
#
loop_
_entity_poly.entity_id
_entity_poly.type
_entity_poly.pdbx_seq_one_letter_code
_entity_poly.pdbx_strand_id
1 'polypeptide(L)'
;GLVGSEMCIRDSRMQWEDDLRAYLKDLDSKKPVILCGDLNVAHEDIDLKNPGPNRGAAGFSDQERGKLNELLAAGFTDSFRYLYPDATGMYSWWSMRFRARERNAGWRIDYCLVSDRLAPQIKKAEILMDVQGSDHCPVLLEL
;
A
#
# COMPACT_ATOMS: atom_id res chain seq x y z
N GLY A 1 -13.17 12.88 -19.12
CA GLY A 1 -13.50 13.15 -17.73
C GLY A 1 -14.17 11.96 -17.07
N LEU A 2 -14.27 11.98 -15.76
CA LEU A 2 -14.96 10.93 -15.01
C LEU A 2 -16.47 11.09 -15.15
N VAL A 3 -17.18 9.98 -15.35
CA VAL A 3 -18.64 9.99 -15.27
C VAL A 3 -19.08 10.08 -13.79
N GLY A 4 -20.34 10.42 -13.54
CA GLY A 4 -20.84 10.65 -12.18
C GLY A 4 -20.63 9.48 -11.23
N SER A 5 -20.80 8.23 -11.69
CA SER A 5 -20.57 7.04 -10.86
C SER A 5 -19.12 6.88 -10.46
N GLU A 6 -18.18 7.18 -11.34
CA GLU A 6 -16.73 7.11 -11.04
C GLU A 6 -16.33 8.20 -10.06
N MET A 7 -16.90 9.38 -10.17
CA MET A 7 -16.69 10.47 -9.21
C MET A 7 -17.23 10.08 -7.83
N CYS A 8 -18.42 9.48 -7.77
CA CYS A 8 -18.99 9.00 -6.50
C CYS A 8 -18.12 7.92 -5.85
N ILE A 9 -17.60 6.98 -6.65
CA ILE A 9 -16.70 5.92 -6.14
C ILE A 9 -15.42 6.55 -5.60
N ARG A 10 -14.84 7.50 -6.32
CA ARG A 10 -13.64 8.21 -5.86
C ARG A 10 -13.89 8.97 -4.56
N ASP A 11 -15.00 9.71 -4.49
CA ASP A 11 -15.36 10.47 -3.29
C ASP A 11 -15.58 9.55 -2.09
N SER A 12 -16.27 8.42 -2.30
CA SER A 12 -16.47 7.40 -1.27
C SER A 12 -15.15 6.82 -0.79
N ARG A 13 -14.20 6.58 -1.71
CA ARG A 13 -12.88 6.07 -1.37
C ARG A 13 -12.10 7.09 -0.52
N MET A 14 -12.15 8.37 -0.89
CA MET A 14 -11.46 9.41 -0.14
C MET A 14 -12.04 9.58 1.25
N GLN A 15 -13.37 9.52 1.39
CA GLN A 15 -14.03 9.56 2.68
C GLN A 15 -13.65 8.35 3.53
N TRP A 16 -13.61 7.16 2.94
CA TRP A 16 -13.18 5.94 3.61
C TRP A 16 -11.74 6.08 4.14
N GLU A 17 -10.85 6.64 3.34
CA GLU A 17 -9.44 6.87 3.75
C GLU A 17 -9.37 7.82 4.94
N ASP A 18 -10.16 8.89 4.94
CA ASP A 18 -10.21 9.84 6.05
C ASP A 18 -10.76 9.19 7.33
N ASP A 19 -11.81 8.38 7.19
CA ASP A 19 -12.41 7.66 8.31
C ASP A 19 -11.45 6.62 8.88
N LEU A 20 -10.74 5.89 8.02
CA LEU A 20 -9.72 4.92 8.44
C LEU A 20 -8.61 5.61 9.22
N ARG A 21 -8.10 6.73 8.72
CA ARG A 21 -7.04 7.48 9.39
C ARG A 21 -7.48 7.95 10.78
N ALA A 22 -8.67 8.49 10.90
CA ALA A 22 -9.22 8.95 12.18
C ALA A 22 -9.37 7.79 13.17
N TYR A 23 -9.89 6.66 12.69
CA TYR A 23 -10.07 5.45 13.50
C TYR A 23 -8.73 4.91 14.00
N LEU A 24 -7.73 4.80 13.13
CA LEU A 24 -6.42 4.29 13.48
C LEU A 24 -5.69 5.22 14.45
N LYS A 25 -5.84 6.54 14.30
CA LYS A 25 -5.28 7.51 15.25
C LYS A 25 -5.90 7.33 16.64
N ASP A 26 -7.20 7.12 16.70
CA ASP A 26 -7.89 6.86 17.97
C ASP A 26 -7.37 5.59 18.64
N LEU A 27 -7.27 4.50 17.88
CA LEU A 27 -6.71 3.25 18.38
C LEU A 27 -5.26 3.42 18.86
N ASP A 28 -4.45 4.11 18.06
CA ASP A 28 -3.03 4.34 18.38
C ASP A 28 -2.84 5.15 19.66
N SER A 29 -3.78 6.03 19.98
CA SER A 29 -3.75 6.79 21.23
C SER A 29 -3.90 5.89 22.47
N LYS A 30 -4.43 4.69 22.29
CA LYS A 30 -4.69 3.72 23.37
C LYS A 30 -3.65 2.61 23.40
N LYS A 31 -3.35 2.03 22.26
CA LYS A 31 -2.36 0.95 22.08
C LYS A 31 -1.68 1.06 20.73
N PRO A 32 -0.44 0.54 20.60
CA PRO A 32 0.20 0.46 19.28
C PRO A 32 -0.63 -0.35 18.30
N VAL A 33 -0.66 0.10 17.04
CA VAL A 33 -1.50 -0.46 15.98
C VAL A 33 -0.61 -1.14 14.94
N ILE A 34 -1.07 -2.28 14.44
CA ILE A 34 -0.56 -2.93 13.24
C ILE A 34 -1.74 -3.06 12.28
N LEU A 35 -1.61 -2.48 11.08
CA LEU A 35 -2.60 -2.58 10.01
C LEU A 35 -1.97 -3.36 8.87
N CYS A 36 -2.53 -4.52 8.54
CA CYS A 36 -2.07 -5.33 7.42
C CYS A 36 -3.20 -5.52 6.41
N GLY A 37 -2.87 -5.47 5.14
CA GLY A 37 -3.81 -5.79 4.09
C GLY A 37 -3.57 -5.00 2.81
N ASP A 38 -4.52 -5.17 1.89
CA ASP A 38 -4.54 -4.53 0.59
C ASP A 38 -5.12 -3.11 0.73
N LEU A 39 -4.30 -2.10 0.46
CA LEU A 39 -4.72 -0.71 0.46
C LEU A 39 -5.06 -0.20 -0.94
N ASN A 40 -4.91 -1.04 -1.96
CA ASN A 40 -5.23 -0.72 -3.37
C ASN A 40 -4.53 0.55 -3.87
N VAL A 41 -3.33 0.81 -3.40
CA VAL A 41 -2.53 1.95 -3.85
C VAL A 41 -1.05 1.62 -3.82
N ALA A 42 -0.34 1.93 -4.91
CA ALA A 42 1.12 1.98 -4.91
C ALA A 42 1.55 3.36 -4.42
N HIS A 43 2.43 3.42 -3.44
CA HIS A 43 2.75 4.69 -2.76
C HIS A 43 3.63 5.58 -3.63
N GLU A 44 4.77 5.08 -4.08
CA GLU A 44 5.77 5.84 -4.83
C GLU A 44 6.11 5.17 -6.17
N ASP A 45 6.86 5.85 -7.01
CA ASP A 45 7.26 5.32 -8.32
C ASP A 45 7.98 3.98 -8.20
N ILE A 46 8.73 3.75 -7.13
CA ILE A 46 9.43 2.49 -6.88
C ILE A 46 8.48 1.32 -6.62
N ASP A 47 7.23 1.61 -6.30
CA ASP A 47 6.25 0.61 -5.88
C ASP A 47 5.46 -0.03 -7.03
N LEU A 48 5.76 0.34 -8.28
CA LEU A 48 5.20 -0.33 -9.44
C LEU A 48 6.18 -0.31 -10.61
N LYS A 49 6.03 -1.29 -11.51
CA LYS A 49 6.95 -1.46 -12.64
C LYS A 49 6.90 -0.32 -13.63
N ASN A 50 5.71 0.20 -13.93
CA ASN A 50 5.49 1.20 -14.98
C ASN A 50 4.79 2.45 -14.43
N PRO A 51 5.46 3.28 -13.62
CA PRO A 51 4.80 4.44 -13.01
C PRO A 51 4.32 5.47 -14.03
N GLY A 52 5.10 5.75 -15.08
CA GLY A 52 4.74 6.75 -16.09
C GLY A 52 3.38 6.52 -16.70
N PRO A 53 3.16 5.37 -17.40
CA PRO A 53 1.86 5.08 -18.02
C PRO A 53 0.69 4.98 -17.05
N ASN A 54 0.96 4.72 -15.77
CA ASN A 54 -0.09 4.51 -14.76
C ASN A 54 -0.39 5.75 -13.90
N ARG A 55 0.25 6.89 -14.17
CA ARG A 55 -0.07 8.12 -13.44
C ARG A 55 -1.53 8.49 -13.65
N GLY A 56 -2.23 8.74 -12.55
CA GLY A 56 -3.66 9.08 -12.57
C GLY A 56 -4.59 7.88 -12.68
N ALA A 57 -4.06 6.68 -12.93
CA ALA A 57 -4.86 5.46 -12.95
C ALA A 57 -5.30 5.04 -11.54
N ALA A 58 -6.35 4.21 -11.47
CA ALA A 58 -6.77 3.60 -10.20
C ALA A 58 -5.57 2.88 -9.56
N GLY A 59 -5.36 3.12 -8.28
CA GLY A 59 -4.23 2.58 -7.54
C GLY A 59 -2.95 3.43 -7.61
N PHE A 60 -2.91 4.45 -8.48
CA PHE A 60 -1.76 5.35 -8.59
C PHE A 60 -2.16 6.78 -8.91
N SER A 61 -3.34 7.20 -8.46
CA SER A 61 -3.78 8.59 -8.57
C SER A 61 -3.11 9.44 -7.49
N ASP A 62 -2.98 10.74 -7.75
CA ASP A 62 -2.42 11.67 -6.78
C ASP A 62 -3.26 11.71 -5.50
N GLN A 63 -4.59 11.58 -5.63
CA GLN A 63 -5.51 11.56 -4.50
C GLN A 63 -5.27 10.35 -3.61
N GLU A 64 -5.16 9.15 -4.18
CA GLU A 64 -4.92 7.91 -3.42
C GLU A 64 -3.56 7.94 -2.75
N ARG A 65 -2.52 8.33 -3.47
CA ARG A 65 -1.17 8.47 -2.93
C ARG A 65 -1.11 9.53 -1.83
N GLY A 66 -1.82 10.63 -2.01
CA GLY A 66 -1.92 11.70 -1.02
C GLY A 66 -2.56 11.22 0.28
N LYS A 67 -3.61 10.40 0.20
CA LYS A 67 -4.25 9.82 1.38
C LYS A 67 -3.33 8.85 2.12
N LEU A 68 -2.53 8.07 1.40
CA LEU A 68 -1.52 7.22 2.05
C LEU A 68 -0.44 8.07 2.72
N ASN A 69 0.01 9.16 2.09
CA ASN A 69 0.92 10.11 2.71
C ASN A 69 0.34 10.68 4.01
N GLU A 70 -0.94 11.07 4.01
CA GLU A 70 -1.61 11.59 5.21
C GLU A 70 -1.69 10.54 6.30
N LEU A 71 -1.96 9.29 5.95
CA LEU A 71 -2.01 8.18 6.90
C LEU A 71 -0.65 7.96 7.55
N LEU A 72 0.42 7.91 6.77
CA LEU A 72 1.77 7.75 7.31
C LEU A 72 2.17 8.95 8.17
N ALA A 73 1.84 10.17 7.74
CA ALA A 73 2.12 11.37 8.51
C ALA A 73 1.33 11.44 9.84
N ALA A 74 0.26 10.67 9.96
CA ALA A 74 -0.55 10.60 11.17
C ALA A 74 0.08 9.73 12.28
N GLY A 75 1.26 9.14 12.04
CA GLY A 75 1.98 8.38 13.05
C GLY A 75 2.17 6.91 12.71
N PHE A 76 2.18 6.55 11.43
CA PHE A 76 2.35 5.17 10.98
C PHE A 76 3.54 5.01 10.05
N THR A 77 4.17 3.85 10.11
CA THR A 77 5.36 3.50 9.34
C THR A 77 5.04 2.35 8.40
N ASP A 78 5.44 2.49 7.13
CA ASP A 78 5.43 1.41 6.15
C ASP A 78 6.60 0.47 6.48
N SER A 79 6.30 -0.68 7.07
CA SER A 79 7.31 -1.58 7.62
C SER A 79 8.30 -2.08 6.58
N PHE A 80 7.85 -2.41 5.37
CA PHE A 80 8.74 -2.87 4.31
C PHE A 80 9.72 -1.77 3.90
N ARG A 81 9.22 -0.56 3.62
CA ARG A 81 10.10 0.56 3.22
C ARG A 81 11.00 1.04 4.35
N TYR A 82 10.57 0.86 5.59
CA TYR A 82 11.43 1.17 6.73
C TYR A 82 12.72 0.33 6.72
N LEU A 83 12.61 -0.97 6.43
CA LEU A 83 13.77 -1.85 6.34
C LEU A 83 14.49 -1.77 5.00
N TYR A 84 13.75 -1.56 3.91
CA TYR A 84 14.28 -1.61 2.54
C TYR A 84 13.88 -0.36 1.75
N PRO A 85 14.41 0.82 2.10
CA PRO A 85 13.94 2.06 1.48
C PRO A 85 14.20 2.15 -0.02
N ASP A 86 15.20 1.44 -0.54
CA ASP A 86 15.63 1.53 -1.94
C ASP A 86 15.43 0.24 -2.74
N ALA A 87 14.80 -0.79 -2.16
CA ALA A 87 14.60 -2.06 -2.85
C ALA A 87 13.63 -1.92 -4.02
N THR A 88 14.07 -2.26 -5.22
CA THR A 88 13.30 -2.20 -6.46
C THR A 88 12.75 -3.57 -6.83
N GLY A 89 11.72 -3.60 -7.71
CA GLY A 89 11.18 -4.85 -8.21
C GLY A 89 10.44 -5.69 -7.17
N MET A 90 10.04 -5.09 -6.08
CA MET A 90 9.35 -5.74 -4.97
C MET A 90 7.88 -5.39 -5.00
N TYR A 91 7.06 -6.35 -5.40
CA TYR A 91 5.64 -6.16 -5.63
C TYR A 91 4.81 -7.23 -4.92
N SER A 92 3.55 -6.92 -4.66
CA SER A 92 2.63 -7.83 -3.98
C SER A 92 1.46 -8.27 -4.85
N TRP A 93 1.27 -7.64 -5.99
CA TRP A 93 0.19 -7.93 -6.92
C TRP A 93 0.66 -7.79 -8.37
N TRP A 94 0.13 -8.65 -9.24
CA TRP A 94 0.36 -8.62 -10.70
C TRP A 94 -0.95 -8.86 -11.41
N SER A 95 -1.18 -8.13 -12.50
CA SER A 95 -2.33 -8.40 -13.37
C SER A 95 -2.29 -9.85 -13.88
N MET A 96 -3.45 -10.46 -14.06
CA MET A 96 -3.57 -11.78 -14.68
C MET A 96 -3.32 -11.74 -16.18
N ARG A 97 -3.20 -10.55 -16.78
CA ARG A 97 -3.04 -10.34 -18.22
C ARG A 97 -1.57 -10.19 -18.59
N PHE A 98 -1.27 -10.54 -19.86
CA PHE A 98 0.02 -10.26 -20.49
C PHE A 98 1.24 -10.86 -19.76
N ARG A 99 1.05 -11.96 -19.04
CA ARG A 99 2.12 -12.61 -18.27
C ARG A 99 2.84 -11.62 -17.33
N ALA A 100 2.07 -10.74 -16.71
CA ALA A 100 2.63 -9.68 -15.88
C ALA A 100 3.52 -10.22 -14.76
N ARG A 101 3.13 -11.31 -14.11
CA ARG A 101 3.93 -11.90 -13.04
C ARG A 101 5.26 -12.49 -13.54
N GLU A 102 5.24 -13.16 -14.68
CA GLU A 102 6.47 -13.70 -15.28
C GLU A 102 7.48 -12.60 -15.61
N ARG A 103 6.98 -11.43 -16.08
CA ARG A 103 7.80 -10.27 -16.41
C ARG A 103 8.09 -9.40 -15.19
N ASN A 104 7.55 -9.77 -14.04
CA ASN A 104 7.55 -8.96 -12.81
C ASN A 104 7.06 -7.54 -13.04
N ALA A 105 6.01 -7.39 -13.83
CA ALA A 105 5.34 -6.12 -14.06
C ALA A 105 4.23 -5.95 -13.01
N GLY A 106 4.64 -5.75 -11.78
CA GLY A 106 3.75 -5.76 -10.62
C GLY A 106 3.60 -4.40 -9.94
N TRP A 107 2.83 -4.44 -8.86
CA TRP A 107 2.52 -3.31 -7.99
C TRP A 107 2.65 -3.75 -6.54
N ARG A 108 3.19 -2.90 -5.69
CA ARG A 108 3.15 -3.11 -4.25
C ARG A 108 1.95 -2.36 -3.69
N ILE A 109 0.90 -3.09 -3.36
CA ILE A 109 -0.37 -2.54 -2.87
C ILE A 109 -0.82 -3.17 -1.56
N ASP A 110 -0.12 -4.19 -1.08
CA ASP A 110 -0.37 -4.83 0.21
C ASP A 110 0.71 -4.38 1.21
N TYR A 111 0.28 -4.01 2.39
CA TYR A 111 1.13 -3.35 3.38
C TYR A 111 0.97 -3.98 4.76
N CYS A 112 2.01 -3.84 5.57
CA CYS A 112 1.93 -3.93 7.02
C CYS A 112 2.41 -2.58 7.57
N LEU A 113 1.46 -1.73 7.94
CA LEU A 113 1.76 -0.45 8.58
C LEU A 113 1.77 -0.64 10.10
N VAL A 114 2.70 0.00 10.77
CA VAL A 114 2.80 -0.07 12.22
C VAL A 114 2.83 1.33 12.82
N SER A 115 2.34 1.47 14.06
CA SER A 115 2.55 2.71 14.82
C SER A 115 4.05 3.05 14.83
N ASP A 116 4.39 4.32 14.69
CA ASP A 116 5.80 4.75 14.63
C ASP A 116 6.64 4.23 15.79
N ARG A 117 6.05 4.14 17.01
CA ARG A 117 6.77 3.64 18.18
C ARG A 117 7.10 2.15 18.11
N LEU A 118 6.47 1.40 17.20
CA LEU A 118 6.81 -0.01 16.96
C LEU A 118 7.92 -0.19 15.92
N ALA A 119 8.19 0.83 15.10
CA ALA A 119 9.15 0.71 14.00
C ALA A 119 10.52 0.15 14.44
N PRO A 120 11.13 0.59 15.55
CA PRO A 120 12.41 0.04 16.00
C PRO A 120 12.37 -1.44 16.38
N GLN A 121 11.17 -2.00 16.59
CA GLN A 121 11.00 -3.42 16.95
C GLN A 121 10.82 -4.34 15.75
N ILE A 122 10.72 -3.79 14.53
CA ILE A 122 10.53 -4.60 13.31
C ILE A 122 11.78 -5.45 13.08
N LYS A 123 11.60 -6.77 13.12
CA LYS A 123 12.66 -7.75 12.83
C LYS A 123 12.66 -8.16 11.38
N LYS A 124 11.47 -8.37 10.81
CA LYS A 124 11.28 -8.75 9.41
C LYS A 124 10.08 -8.03 8.83
N ALA A 125 10.20 -7.59 7.59
CA ALA A 125 9.10 -7.11 6.77
C ALA A 125 9.39 -7.61 5.35
N GLU A 126 8.65 -8.60 4.89
CA GLU A 126 8.94 -9.31 3.64
C GLU A 126 7.73 -9.35 2.73
N ILE A 127 8.01 -9.43 1.43
CA ILE A 127 7.01 -9.67 0.39
C ILE A 127 7.35 -11.03 -0.20
N LEU A 128 6.47 -12.03 0.02
CA LEU A 128 6.75 -13.42 -0.32
C LEU A 128 6.38 -13.70 -1.78
N MET A 129 7.13 -13.10 -2.71
CA MET A 129 6.84 -13.10 -4.15
C MET A 129 6.79 -14.49 -4.78
N ASP A 130 7.45 -15.48 -4.18
CA ASP A 130 7.50 -16.85 -4.71
C ASP A 130 6.26 -17.67 -4.36
N VAL A 131 5.40 -17.17 -3.47
CA VAL A 131 4.16 -17.86 -3.09
C VAL A 131 3.12 -17.67 -4.18
N GLN A 132 2.64 -18.77 -4.75
CA GLN A 132 1.65 -18.81 -5.83
C GLN A 132 0.26 -19.12 -5.28
N GLY A 133 -0.78 -19.03 -6.13
CA GLY A 133 -2.15 -19.41 -5.80
C GLY A 133 -3.13 -18.25 -5.80
N SER A 134 -2.65 -17.01 -5.95
CA SER A 134 -3.45 -15.80 -6.04
C SER A 134 -2.72 -14.80 -6.95
N ASP A 135 -3.43 -13.77 -7.42
CA ASP A 135 -2.82 -12.63 -8.10
C ASP A 135 -2.09 -11.70 -7.11
N HIS A 136 -2.32 -11.87 -5.81
CA HIS A 136 -1.50 -11.29 -4.75
C HIS A 136 -0.52 -12.32 -4.19
N CYS A 137 0.58 -11.87 -3.62
CA CYS A 137 1.40 -12.71 -2.76
C CYS A 137 1.32 -12.21 -1.30
N PRO A 138 1.64 -13.08 -0.32
CA PRO A 138 1.59 -12.67 1.07
C PRO A 138 2.64 -11.63 1.42
N VAL A 139 2.32 -10.78 2.39
CA VAL A 139 3.29 -9.92 3.07
C VAL A 139 3.46 -10.42 4.51
N LEU A 140 4.66 -10.27 5.04
CA LEU A 140 5.02 -10.80 6.35
C LEU A 140 5.64 -9.70 7.20
N LEU A 141 5.21 -9.63 8.45
CA LEU A 141 5.79 -8.76 9.47
C LEU A 141 6.14 -9.58 10.70
N GLU A 142 7.34 -9.37 11.23
CA GLU A 142 7.79 -9.93 12.51
C GLU A 142 8.33 -8.80 13.40
N LEU A 143 7.80 -8.74 14.60
CA LEU A 143 8.24 -7.80 15.64
C LEU A 143 9.08 -8.46 16.72
#